data_3e9262bebf9435b80f5c93897d4023ab
#
_entry.id   3e9262bebf9435b80f5c93897d4023ab
#
_cell.length_a   1.000
_cell.length_b   1.000
_cell.length_c   1.000
_cell.angle_alpha   90.00
_cell.angle_beta   90.00
_cell.angle_gamma   90.00
#
_symmetry.space_group_name_H-M   'P 1'
#
loop_
_entity.id
_entity.type
_entity.pdbx_description
1 polymer ?
#
loop_
_entity_poly.entity_id
_entity_poly.type
_entity_poly.pdbx_seq_one_letter_code
_entity_poly.pdbx_strand_id
1 'polypeptide(L)'
;MEIVTKIAPICLALIMLGLGLGLSVKDFTRILRVPKDFFVGFFSQLVILPIVALGVALILNLPAPIAVGLMIIAAAPGGVTSNVLTKFANGDVALSISLTAVVSLISIVSVPFVVITSADILGVTISSDISMTGIALKMALVVTVPVIIGMIIRGLAENFISSKINIINKITGWLFIIVFAAIWIEEKDNIFNYLAEAGLAVLILNIVMMMLAYLIAKKFVSGIAQQKCIALECGLQNGTLAVFVATLIFDDIAYVVPTAAYALIMYITGFIFIYILRKSN
;
A
#
# COMPACT_ATOMS: atom_id res chain seq x y z
N MET A 1 11.88 11.90 13.79
CA MET A 1 12.40 11.00 12.72
C MET A 1 13.24 9.82 13.23
N GLU A 2 14.01 9.98 14.32
CA GLU A 2 14.98 8.93 14.76
C GLU A 2 14.31 7.61 15.16
N ILE A 3 13.18 7.65 15.86
CA ILE A 3 12.43 6.45 16.25
C ILE A 3 11.84 5.77 15.03
N VAL A 4 11.20 6.55 14.16
CA VAL A 4 10.54 6.03 12.94
C VAL A 4 11.55 5.36 12.01
N THR A 5 12.69 6.01 11.74
CA THR A 5 13.74 5.45 10.85
C THR A 5 14.34 4.14 11.35
N LYS A 6 14.38 3.92 12.67
CA LYS A 6 14.89 2.68 13.26
C LYS A 6 13.85 1.57 13.33
N ILE A 7 12.60 1.91 13.65
CA ILE A 7 11.53 0.93 13.89
C ILE A 7 10.83 0.52 12.60
N ALA A 8 10.58 1.45 11.66
CA ALA A 8 9.79 1.17 10.48
C ALA A 8 10.38 0.04 9.59
N PRO A 9 11.69 -0.04 9.32
CA PRO A 9 12.24 -1.13 8.51
C PRO A 9 12.07 -2.51 9.17
N ILE A 10 12.23 -2.59 10.49
CA ILE A 10 12.10 -3.84 11.25
C ILE A 10 10.64 -4.30 11.25
N CYS A 11 9.72 -3.39 11.58
CA CYS A 11 8.29 -3.69 11.55
C CYS A 11 7.84 -4.07 10.15
N LEU A 12 8.31 -3.38 9.11
CA LEU A 12 8.00 -3.70 7.73
C LEU A 12 8.49 -5.11 7.37
N ALA A 13 9.73 -5.47 7.71
CA ALA A 13 10.26 -6.81 7.44
C ALA A 13 9.42 -7.91 8.14
N LEU A 14 8.99 -7.68 9.38
CA LEU A 14 8.13 -8.61 10.11
C LEU A 14 6.70 -8.67 9.52
N ILE A 15 6.15 -7.55 9.07
CA ILE A 15 4.87 -7.51 8.37
C ILE A 15 4.97 -8.27 7.04
N MET A 16 6.05 -8.09 6.29
CA MET A 16 6.30 -8.78 5.03
C MET A 16 6.53 -10.30 5.23
N LEU A 17 7.21 -10.68 6.30
CA LEU A 17 7.31 -12.08 6.72
C LEU A 17 5.92 -12.66 6.99
N GLY A 18 5.08 -11.95 7.74
CA GLY A 18 3.69 -12.33 8.02
C GLY A 18 2.85 -12.46 6.74
N LEU A 19 3.02 -11.54 5.78
CA LEU A 19 2.42 -11.66 4.45
C LEU A 19 2.86 -12.96 3.77
N GLY A 20 4.17 -13.24 3.72
CA GLY A 20 4.71 -14.46 3.14
C GLY A 20 4.19 -15.74 3.79
N LEU A 21 4.04 -15.77 5.13
CA LEU A 21 3.40 -16.86 5.87
C LEU A 21 1.93 -17.05 5.47
N GLY A 22 1.28 -15.99 4.97
CA GLY A 22 -0.08 -16.04 4.42
C GLY A 22 -0.16 -16.54 2.97
N LEU A 23 0.94 -16.54 2.21
CA LEU A 23 0.98 -16.81 0.79
C LEU A 23 1.36 -18.28 0.46
N SER A 24 0.76 -18.80 -0.60
CA SER A 24 1.09 -20.09 -1.19
C SER A 24 1.36 -19.95 -2.71
N VAL A 25 2.01 -20.93 -3.30
CA VAL A 25 2.22 -20.95 -4.77
C VAL A 25 0.89 -20.93 -5.52
N LYS A 26 -0.18 -21.44 -4.94
CA LYS A 26 -1.53 -21.44 -5.53
C LYS A 26 -2.07 -20.02 -5.75
N ASP A 27 -1.69 -19.07 -4.90
CA ASP A 27 -2.13 -17.67 -5.03
C ASP A 27 -1.55 -17.01 -6.29
N PHE A 28 -0.36 -17.41 -6.70
CA PHE A 28 0.25 -16.96 -7.96
C PHE A 28 -0.30 -17.70 -9.19
N THR A 29 -0.58 -19.00 -9.08
CA THR A 29 -1.15 -19.77 -10.20
C THR A 29 -2.60 -19.39 -10.49
N ARG A 30 -3.31 -18.80 -9.54
CA ARG A 30 -4.66 -18.26 -9.74
C ARG A 30 -4.68 -17.19 -10.83
N ILE A 31 -3.62 -16.40 -10.98
CA ILE A 31 -3.49 -15.37 -12.03
C ILE A 31 -3.74 -15.99 -13.42
N LEU A 32 -3.24 -17.22 -13.63
CA LEU A 32 -3.41 -17.94 -14.90
C LEU A 32 -4.85 -18.41 -15.12
N ARG A 33 -5.66 -18.54 -14.05
CA ARG A 33 -7.06 -18.99 -14.15
C ARG A 33 -8.03 -17.85 -14.41
N VAL A 34 -7.76 -16.66 -13.84
CA VAL A 34 -8.62 -15.46 -13.97
C VAL A 34 -7.75 -14.25 -14.33
N PRO A 35 -7.02 -14.30 -15.47
CA PRO A 35 -6.03 -13.28 -15.81
C PRO A 35 -6.65 -11.91 -15.99
N LYS A 36 -7.85 -11.83 -16.56
CA LYS A 36 -8.52 -10.57 -16.85
C LYS A 36 -8.77 -9.77 -15.56
N ASP A 37 -9.34 -10.38 -14.55
CA ASP A 37 -9.68 -9.72 -13.29
C ASP A 37 -8.41 -9.27 -12.56
N PHE A 38 -7.37 -10.12 -12.58
CA PHE A 38 -6.08 -9.78 -12.01
C PHE A 38 -5.44 -8.58 -12.72
N PHE A 39 -5.35 -8.58 -14.04
CA PHE A 39 -4.71 -7.50 -14.78
C PHE A 39 -5.46 -6.18 -14.66
N VAL A 40 -6.79 -6.19 -14.57
CA VAL A 40 -7.57 -4.97 -14.30
C VAL A 40 -7.18 -4.37 -12.95
N GLY A 41 -7.10 -5.17 -11.89
CA GLY A 41 -6.65 -4.70 -10.57
C GLY A 41 -5.19 -4.25 -10.58
N PHE A 42 -4.32 -5.03 -11.19
CA PHE A 42 -2.90 -4.77 -11.32
C PHE A 42 -2.60 -3.43 -12.02
N PHE A 43 -3.19 -3.18 -13.19
CA PHE A 43 -3.01 -1.91 -13.89
C PHE A 43 -3.66 -0.75 -13.16
N SER A 44 -4.82 -0.96 -12.53
CA SER A 44 -5.48 0.07 -11.75
C SER A 44 -4.60 0.55 -10.59
N GLN A 45 -3.92 -0.38 -9.91
CA GLN A 45 -3.06 -0.07 -8.77
C GLN A 45 -1.69 0.45 -9.20
N LEU A 46 -1.04 -0.21 -10.17
CA LEU A 46 0.34 0.08 -10.51
C LEU A 46 0.51 1.29 -11.43
N VAL A 47 -0.50 1.58 -12.27
CA VAL A 47 -0.43 2.62 -13.30
C VAL A 47 -1.44 3.74 -13.03
N ILE A 48 -2.73 3.40 -12.89
CA ILE A 48 -3.77 4.42 -12.80
C ILE A 48 -3.67 5.19 -11.47
N LEU A 49 -3.42 4.53 -10.36
CA LEU A 49 -3.32 5.18 -9.06
C LEU A 49 -2.18 6.22 -9.00
N PRO A 50 -0.93 5.95 -9.41
CA PRO A 50 0.11 6.98 -9.49
C PRO A 50 -0.24 8.13 -10.44
N ILE A 51 -0.87 7.86 -11.58
CA ILE A 51 -1.31 8.92 -12.51
C ILE A 51 -2.36 9.82 -11.87
N VAL A 52 -3.34 9.24 -11.19
CA VAL A 52 -4.37 10.00 -10.46
C VAL A 52 -3.73 10.81 -9.34
N ALA A 53 -2.77 10.24 -8.59
CA ALA A 53 -2.06 10.93 -7.53
C ALA A 53 -1.28 12.15 -8.07
N LEU A 54 -0.57 11.98 -9.18
CA LEU A 54 0.14 13.08 -9.84
C LEU A 54 -0.86 14.16 -10.31
N GLY A 55 -1.98 13.76 -10.90
CA GLY A 55 -3.06 14.68 -11.28
C GLY A 55 -3.60 15.47 -10.09
N VAL A 56 -3.86 14.82 -8.95
CA VAL A 56 -4.31 15.48 -7.71
C VAL A 56 -3.24 16.45 -7.22
N ALA A 57 -1.96 16.04 -7.19
CA ALA A 57 -0.85 16.89 -6.75
C ALA A 57 -0.74 18.16 -7.59
N LEU A 58 -0.83 18.05 -8.91
CA LEU A 58 -0.74 19.18 -9.84
C LEU A 58 -1.96 20.09 -9.79
N ILE A 59 -3.19 19.52 -9.77
CA ILE A 59 -4.45 20.29 -9.74
C ILE A 59 -4.56 21.10 -8.45
N LEU A 60 -4.18 20.52 -7.31
CA LEU A 60 -4.22 21.18 -6.02
C LEU A 60 -2.99 22.06 -5.75
N ASN A 61 -2.02 22.08 -6.67
CA ASN A 61 -0.76 22.80 -6.55
C ASN A 61 -0.08 22.57 -5.20
N LEU A 62 0.07 21.28 -4.83
CA LEU A 62 0.61 20.88 -3.53
C LEU A 62 2.07 21.32 -3.38
N PRO A 63 2.52 21.67 -2.16
CA PRO A 63 3.94 21.83 -1.88
C PRO A 63 4.72 20.58 -2.29
N ALA A 64 5.90 20.75 -2.88
CA ALA A 64 6.65 19.65 -3.47
C ALA A 64 6.90 18.45 -2.53
N PRO A 65 7.26 18.63 -1.23
CA PRO A 65 7.39 17.50 -0.32
C PRO A 65 6.08 16.72 -0.11
N ILE A 66 4.96 17.43 0.00
CA ILE A 66 3.62 16.82 0.15
C ILE A 66 3.23 16.09 -1.14
N ALA A 67 3.48 16.69 -2.32
CA ALA A 67 3.20 16.08 -3.61
C ALA A 67 3.99 14.78 -3.80
N VAL A 68 5.30 14.78 -3.53
CA VAL A 68 6.14 13.57 -3.61
C VAL A 68 5.73 12.53 -2.56
N GLY A 69 5.41 12.93 -1.33
CA GLY A 69 4.87 12.02 -0.31
C GLY A 69 3.56 11.36 -0.74
N LEU A 70 2.67 12.10 -1.44
CA LEU A 70 1.46 11.55 -2.05
C LEU A 70 1.79 10.53 -3.15
N MET A 71 2.83 10.78 -3.94
CA MET A 71 3.31 9.81 -4.96
C MET A 71 3.90 8.56 -4.32
N ILE A 72 4.61 8.67 -3.19
CA ILE A 72 5.17 7.53 -2.47
C ILE A 72 4.05 6.59 -1.99
N ILE A 73 3.00 7.12 -1.35
CA ILE A 73 1.89 6.28 -0.89
C ILE A 73 1.09 5.71 -2.07
N ALA A 74 0.93 6.46 -3.16
CA ALA A 74 0.25 5.98 -4.37
C ALA A 74 1.04 4.90 -5.13
N ALA A 75 2.36 4.90 -5.04
CA ALA A 75 3.22 3.87 -5.62
C ALA A 75 3.29 2.60 -4.76
N ALA A 76 2.93 2.67 -3.48
CA ALA A 76 2.96 1.53 -2.58
C ALA A 76 1.95 0.45 -3.01
N PRO A 77 2.24 -0.84 -2.78
CA PRO A 77 1.29 -1.92 -3.01
C PRO A 77 0.14 -1.88 -2.00
N GLY A 78 -0.91 -2.68 -2.22
CA GLY A 78 -1.91 -2.95 -1.21
C GLY A 78 -1.30 -3.55 0.07
N GLY A 79 -2.00 -3.45 1.18
CA GLY A 79 -1.57 -3.97 2.47
C GLY A 79 -2.28 -5.27 2.86
N VAL A 80 -1.80 -5.95 3.90
CA VAL A 80 -2.51 -7.12 4.49
C VAL A 80 -3.94 -6.75 4.91
N THR A 81 -4.16 -5.50 5.28
CA THR A 81 -5.46 -4.98 5.69
C THR A 81 -6.47 -4.90 4.55
N SER A 82 -6.03 -4.73 3.29
CA SER A 82 -6.93 -4.78 2.13
C SER A 82 -7.59 -6.15 1.98
N ASN A 83 -6.87 -7.24 2.26
CA ASN A 83 -7.39 -8.60 2.25
C ASN A 83 -8.51 -8.78 3.29
N VAL A 84 -8.33 -8.19 4.49
CA VAL A 84 -9.31 -8.25 5.58
C VAL A 84 -10.56 -7.44 5.23
N LEU A 85 -10.40 -6.22 4.72
CA LEU A 85 -11.52 -5.38 4.32
C LEU A 85 -12.26 -5.96 3.10
N THR A 86 -11.55 -6.57 2.16
CA THR A 86 -12.15 -7.32 1.05
C THR A 86 -13.05 -8.45 1.55
N LYS A 87 -12.62 -9.18 2.59
CA LYS A 87 -13.47 -10.20 3.23
C LYS A 87 -14.73 -9.57 3.86
N PHE A 88 -14.59 -8.45 4.56
CA PHE A 88 -15.74 -7.74 5.14
C PHE A 88 -16.71 -7.19 4.09
N ALA A 89 -16.21 -6.86 2.89
CA ALA A 89 -17.04 -6.45 1.76
C ALA A 89 -17.77 -7.61 1.04
N ASN A 90 -17.52 -8.85 1.42
CA ASN A 90 -17.86 -10.05 0.63
C ASN A 90 -17.23 -9.99 -0.76
N GLY A 91 -16.00 -9.49 -0.85
CA GLY A 91 -15.18 -9.44 -2.06
C GLY A 91 -14.39 -10.73 -2.30
N ASP A 92 -13.71 -10.81 -3.43
CA ASP A 92 -12.82 -11.93 -3.78
C ASP A 92 -11.49 -11.83 -3.04
N VAL A 93 -11.41 -12.45 -1.86
CA VAL A 93 -10.22 -12.43 -1.00
C VAL A 93 -9.02 -13.08 -1.68
N ALA A 94 -9.23 -14.09 -2.51
CA ALA A 94 -8.12 -14.75 -3.16
C ALA A 94 -7.53 -13.90 -4.31
N LEU A 95 -8.35 -13.09 -4.98
CA LEU A 95 -7.86 -12.07 -5.92
C LEU A 95 -7.09 -10.97 -5.16
N SER A 96 -7.60 -10.51 -4.02
CA SER A 96 -6.93 -9.54 -3.15
C SER A 96 -5.53 -10.01 -2.74
N ILE A 97 -5.43 -11.23 -2.22
CA ILE A 97 -4.15 -11.86 -1.84
C ILE A 97 -3.18 -11.94 -3.02
N SER A 98 -3.67 -12.35 -4.20
CA SER A 98 -2.83 -12.46 -5.41
C SER A 98 -2.33 -11.09 -5.87
N LEU A 99 -3.19 -10.06 -5.85
CA LEU A 99 -2.82 -8.68 -6.21
C LEU A 99 -1.79 -8.13 -5.22
N THR A 100 -2.08 -8.17 -3.93
CA THR A 100 -1.15 -7.71 -2.89
C THR A 100 0.21 -8.40 -3.00
N ALA A 101 0.24 -9.72 -3.21
CA ALA A 101 1.48 -10.49 -3.31
C ALA A 101 2.33 -10.05 -4.52
N VAL A 102 1.73 -10.03 -5.70
CA VAL A 102 2.48 -9.72 -6.94
C VAL A 102 2.89 -8.26 -6.98
N VAL A 103 1.98 -7.34 -6.62
CA VAL A 103 2.31 -5.91 -6.60
C VAL A 103 3.38 -5.60 -5.56
N SER A 104 3.38 -6.26 -4.39
CA SER A 104 4.45 -6.12 -3.39
C SER A 104 5.82 -6.57 -3.93
N LEU A 105 5.88 -7.65 -4.71
CA LEU A 105 7.13 -8.07 -5.33
C LEU A 105 7.59 -7.11 -6.44
N ILE A 106 6.67 -6.63 -7.26
CA ILE A 106 6.98 -5.67 -8.34
C ILE A 106 7.32 -4.29 -7.78
N SER A 107 6.81 -3.94 -6.59
CA SER A 107 7.06 -2.65 -5.94
C SER A 107 8.54 -2.33 -5.73
N ILE A 108 9.42 -3.35 -5.68
CA ILE A 108 10.86 -3.18 -5.59
C ILE A 108 11.40 -2.33 -6.75
N VAL A 109 10.81 -2.47 -7.92
CA VAL A 109 11.18 -1.73 -9.13
C VAL A 109 10.23 -0.56 -9.37
N SER A 110 8.91 -0.78 -9.22
CA SER A 110 7.92 0.24 -9.58
C SER A 110 7.92 1.42 -8.60
N VAL A 111 8.12 1.19 -7.31
CA VAL A 111 8.13 2.28 -6.32
C VAL A 111 9.31 3.22 -6.55
N PRO A 112 10.58 2.76 -6.62
CA PRO A 112 11.70 3.66 -6.95
C PRO A 112 11.51 4.40 -8.27
N PHE A 113 11.00 3.71 -9.29
CA PHE A 113 10.73 4.33 -10.59
C PHE A 113 9.71 5.47 -10.49
N VAL A 114 8.55 5.21 -9.86
CA VAL A 114 7.48 6.21 -9.70
C VAL A 114 7.97 7.39 -8.85
N VAL A 115 8.66 7.11 -7.73
CA VAL A 115 9.12 8.16 -6.80
C VAL A 115 10.17 9.05 -7.46
N ILE A 116 11.19 8.48 -8.09
CA ILE A 116 12.24 9.26 -8.73
C ILE A 116 11.69 10.08 -9.90
N THR A 117 10.86 9.45 -10.76
CA THR A 117 10.26 10.14 -11.90
C THR A 117 9.31 11.26 -11.46
N SER A 118 8.50 11.01 -10.43
CA SER A 118 7.60 12.04 -9.92
C SER A 118 8.33 13.18 -9.20
N ALA A 119 9.41 12.89 -8.48
CA ALA A 119 10.26 13.92 -7.86
C ALA A 119 10.85 14.85 -8.92
N ASP A 120 11.36 14.29 -10.02
CA ASP A 120 11.87 15.07 -11.16
C ASP A 120 10.78 15.95 -11.78
N ILE A 121 9.60 15.40 -12.07
CA ILE A 121 8.45 16.16 -12.59
C ILE A 121 8.02 17.29 -11.65
N LEU A 122 8.07 17.05 -10.33
CA LEU A 122 7.66 17.99 -9.28
C LEU A 122 8.79 18.96 -8.86
N GLY A 123 9.96 18.90 -9.54
CA GLY A 123 11.09 19.80 -9.28
C GLY A 123 11.83 19.52 -7.97
N VAL A 124 11.74 18.30 -7.43
CA VAL A 124 12.45 17.89 -6.21
C VAL A 124 13.76 17.19 -6.58
N THR A 125 14.87 17.76 -6.13
CA THR A 125 16.19 17.15 -6.32
C THR A 125 16.42 16.06 -5.28
N ILE A 126 16.63 14.83 -5.74
CA ILE A 126 17.07 13.71 -4.90
C ILE A 126 18.60 13.73 -4.83
N SER A 127 19.18 13.45 -3.64
CA SER A 127 20.63 13.41 -3.45
C SER A 127 21.28 12.44 -4.45
N SER A 128 22.44 12.83 -5.01
CA SER A 128 23.22 12.02 -5.96
C SER A 128 23.65 10.66 -5.40
N ASP A 129 23.73 10.54 -4.08
CA ASP A 129 24.10 9.29 -3.40
C ASP A 129 22.95 8.27 -3.39
N ILE A 130 21.73 8.72 -3.73
CA ILE A 130 20.53 7.88 -3.77
C ILE A 130 20.27 7.45 -5.22
N SER A 131 20.44 6.16 -5.48
CA SER A 131 20.18 5.57 -6.79
C SER A 131 18.94 4.69 -6.79
N MET A 132 18.26 4.58 -7.93
CA MET A 132 17.13 3.66 -8.11
C MET A 132 17.51 2.23 -7.70
N THR A 133 18.68 1.76 -8.11
CA THR A 133 19.19 0.43 -7.76
C THR A 133 19.43 0.29 -6.25
N GLY A 134 19.96 1.33 -5.59
CA GLY A 134 20.18 1.34 -4.15
C GLY A 134 18.87 1.25 -3.36
N ILE A 135 17.86 2.00 -3.77
CA ILE A 135 16.52 1.90 -3.18
C ILE A 135 15.94 0.50 -3.41
N ALA A 136 15.98 0.00 -4.64
CA ALA A 136 15.47 -1.32 -5.02
C ALA A 136 16.12 -2.45 -4.20
N LEU A 137 17.44 -2.40 -3.99
CA LEU A 137 18.17 -3.37 -3.18
C LEU A 137 17.73 -3.36 -1.71
N LYS A 138 17.60 -2.17 -1.12
CA LYS A 138 17.13 -2.04 0.28
C LYS A 138 15.68 -2.51 0.41
N MET A 139 14.82 -2.18 -0.57
CA MET A 139 13.45 -2.71 -0.62
C MET A 139 13.43 -4.24 -0.79
N ALA A 140 14.28 -4.80 -1.64
CA ALA A 140 14.38 -6.25 -1.80
C ALA A 140 14.71 -6.95 -0.48
N LEU A 141 15.65 -6.39 0.30
CA LEU A 141 16.03 -6.95 1.61
C LEU A 141 14.90 -6.88 2.64
N VAL A 142 14.14 -5.79 2.67
CA VAL A 142 13.13 -5.55 3.71
C VAL A 142 11.75 -6.08 3.29
N VAL A 143 11.48 -6.22 2.00
CA VAL A 143 10.19 -6.66 1.46
C VAL A 143 10.27 -8.09 0.92
N THR A 144 11.10 -8.33 -0.11
CA THR A 144 11.08 -9.60 -0.83
C THR A 144 11.69 -10.74 -0.04
N VAL A 145 12.83 -10.52 0.58
CA VAL A 145 13.51 -11.58 1.36
C VAL A 145 12.60 -12.10 2.47
N PRO A 146 11.97 -11.27 3.33
CA PRO A 146 11.02 -11.74 4.33
C PRO A 146 9.79 -12.45 3.75
N VAL A 147 9.23 -11.96 2.63
CA VAL A 147 8.10 -12.63 1.96
C VAL A 147 8.50 -14.03 1.51
N ILE A 148 9.66 -14.18 0.84
CA ILE A 148 10.14 -15.48 0.38
C ILE A 148 10.39 -16.43 1.56
N ILE A 149 11.04 -15.95 2.63
CA ILE A 149 11.25 -16.73 3.85
C ILE A 149 9.92 -17.20 4.44
N GLY A 150 8.94 -16.30 4.53
CA GLY A 150 7.59 -16.63 5.01
C GLY A 150 6.91 -17.71 4.16
N MET A 151 7.00 -17.60 2.83
CA MET A 151 6.47 -18.61 1.90
C MET A 151 7.15 -19.97 2.05
N ILE A 152 8.48 -19.99 2.23
CA ILE A 152 9.24 -21.23 2.46
C ILE A 152 8.78 -21.88 3.77
N ILE A 153 8.71 -21.10 4.87
CA ILE A 153 8.25 -21.62 6.17
C ILE A 153 6.82 -22.17 6.05
N ARG A 154 5.92 -21.48 5.33
CA ARG A 154 4.57 -21.98 5.08
C ARG A 154 4.60 -23.30 4.30
N GLY A 155 5.40 -23.39 3.24
CA GLY A 155 5.54 -24.62 2.44
C GLY A 155 6.03 -25.81 3.25
N LEU A 156 6.92 -25.59 4.22
CA LEU A 156 7.48 -26.63 5.09
C LEU A 156 6.55 -27.02 6.25
N ALA A 157 5.68 -26.09 6.71
CA ALA A 157 4.85 -26.28 7.89
C ALA A 157 3.39 -25.81 7.65
N GLU A 158 2.78 -26.19 6.52
CA GLU A 158 1.49 -25.65 6.05
C GLU A 158 0.38 -25.78 7.10
N ASN A 159 0.20 -26.96 7.70
CA ASN A 159 -0.86 -27.19 8.68
C ASN A 159 -0.68 -26.34 9.95
N PHE A 160 0.56 -26.22 10.43
CA PHE A 160 0.86 -25.40 11.60
C PHE A 160 0.62 -23.91 11.32
N ILE A 161 1.15 -23.38 10.23
CA ILE A 161 1.00 -21.96 9.85
C ILE A 161 -0.47 -21.63 9.59
N SER A 162 -1.19 -22.47 8.84
CA SER A 162 -2.61 -22.25 8.56
C SER A 162 -3.46 -22.21 9.84
N SER A 163 -3.13 -23.02 10.85
CA SER A 163 -3.82 -22.97 12.14
C SER A 163 -3.53 -21.68 12.93
N LYS A 164 -2.43 -20.99 12.66
CA LYS A 164 -1.98 -19.78 13.36
C LYS A 164 -2.16 -18.49 12.55
N ILE A 165 -2.69 -18.57 11.33
CA ILE A 165 -2.77 -17.43 10.42
C ILE A 165 -3.52 -16.22 11.02
N ASN A 166 -4.56 -16.46 11.81
CA ASN A 166 -5.29 -15.38 12.48
C ASN A 166 -4.44 -14.65 13.54
N ILE A 167 -3.55 -15.37 14.22
CA ILE A 167 -2.61 -14.79 15.19
C ILE A 167 -1.55 -13.99 14.45
N ILE A 168 -1.00 -14.54 13.37
CA ILE A 168 -0.02 -13.87 12.50
C ILE A 168 -0.60 -12.55 11.99
N ASN A 169 -1.82 -12.56 11.45
CA ASN A 169 -2.49 -11.36 10.95
C ASN A 169 -2.76 -10.32 12.06
N LYS A 170 -3.04 -10.74 13.29
CA LYS A 170 -3.16 -9.82 14.42
C LYS A 170 -1.82 -9.18 14.77
N ILE A 171 -0.74 -9.97 14.79
CA ILE A 171 0.61 -9.46 15.07
C ILE A 171 1.03 -8.43 14.01
N THR A 172 0.84 -8.73 12.72
CA THR A 172 1.16 -7.78 11.64
C THR A 172 0.33 -6.51 11.74
N GLY A 173 -0.94 -6.61 12.14
CA GLY A 173 -1.79 -5.45 12.41
C GLY A 173 -1.27 -4.59 13.56
N TRP A 174 -0.83 -5.19 14.66
CA TRP A 174 -0.22 -4.46 15.79
C TRP A 174 1.11 -3.82 15.40
N LEU A 175 1.95 -4.49 14.64
CA LEU A 175 3.21 -3.91 14.13
C LEU A 175 2.94 -2.66 13.28
N PHE A 176 1.91 -2.69 12.43
CA PHE A 176 1.47 -1.53 11.69
C PHE A 176 1.04 -0.38 12.62
N ILE A 177 0.21 -0.67 13.64
CA ILE A 177 -0.22 0.33 14.63
C ILE A 177 0.97 0.93 15.36
N ILE A 178 1.99 0.13 15.72
CA ILE A 178 3.21 0.59 16.39
C ILE A 178 3.96 1.61 15.51
N VAL A 179 4.15 1.34 14.23
CA VAL A 179 4.81 2.29 13.31
C VAL A 179 4.03 3.59 13.22
N PHE A 180 2.70 3.50 13.08
CA PHE A 180 1.85 4.68 13.04
C PHE A 180 1.87 5.47 14.33
N ALA A 181 1.74 4.80 15.47
CA ALA A 181 1.82 5.45 16.78
C ALA A 181 3.17 6.15 16.98
N ALA A 182 4.28 5.56 16.53
CA ALA A 182 5.59 6.16 16.60
C ALA A 182 5.66 7.49 15.82
N ILE A 183 5.11 7.54 14.60
CA ILE A 183 5.03 8.77 13.80
C ILE A 183 4.19 9.83 14.54
N TRP A 184 3.02 9.44 15.04
CA TRP A 184 2.11 10.35 15.72
C TRP A 184 2.68 10.90 17.04
N ILE A 185 3.43 10.09 17.78
CA ILE A 185 4.09 10.51 19.02
C ILE A 185 5.26 11.46 18.72
N GLU A 186 6.05 11.14 17.67
CA GLU A 186 7.20 11.95 17.28
C GLU A 186 6.79 13.32 16.74
N GLU A 187 5.62 13.40 16.05
CA GLU A 187 5.12 14.58 15.36
C GLU A 187 3.84 15.18 15.98
N LYS A 188 3.55 14.87 17.24
CA LYS A 188 2.30 15.26 17.91
C LYS A 188 1.93 16.74 17.82
N ASP A 189 2.93 17.62 17.78
CA ASP A 189 2.72 19.07 17.75
C ASP A 189 2.38 19.59 16.32
N ASN A 190 2.68 18.80 15.30
CA ASN A 190 2.50 19.15 13.89
C ASN A 190 1.34 18.45 13.19
N ILE A 191 0.73 17.44 13.82
CA ILE A 191 -0.28 16.56 13.21
C ILE A 191 -1.43 17.33 12.58
N PHE A 192 -1.98 18.35 13.29
CA PHE A 192 -3.10 19.10 12.76
C PHE A 192 -2.72 19.95 11.55
N ASN A 193 -1.50 20.48 11.50
CA ASN A 193 -0.99 21.19 10.33
C ASN A 193 -0.82 20.21 9.16
N TYR A 194 -0.30 19.03 9.40
CA TYR A 194 -0.14 17.98 8.40
C TYR A 194 -1.47 17.49 7.81
N LEU A 195 -2.48 17.30 8.67
CA LEU A 195 -3.82 16.96 8.20
C LEU A 195 -4.45 18.11 7.40
N ALA A 196 -4.17 19.36 7.75
CA ALA A 196 -4.64 20.52 6.99
C ALA A 196 -3.96 20.60 5.60
N GLU A 197 -2.67 20.31 5.52
CA GLU A 197 -1.89 20.40 4.28
C GLU A 197 -2.13 19.22 3.33
N ALA A 198 -2.12 17.99 3.85
CA ALA A 198 -2.21 16.76 3.05
C ALA A 198 -3.59 16.12 3.05
N GLY A 199 -4.42 16.35 4.07
CA GLY A 199 -5.65 15.60 4.31
C GLY A 199 -6.66 15.69 3.17
N LEU A 200 -6.84 16.87 2.59
CA LEU A 200 -7.75 17.06 1.47
C LEU A 200 -7.27 16.30 0.22
N ALA A 201 -5.99 16.42 -0.11
CA ALA A 201 -5.41 15.75 -1.27
C ALA A 201 -5.51 14.22 -1.13
N VAL A 202 -5.19 13.72 0.05
CA VAL A 202 -5.27 12.29 0.39
C VAL A 202 -6.72 11.78 0.33
N LEU A 203 -7.67 12.54 0.86
CA LEU A 203 -9.10 12.20 0.82
C LEU A 203 -9.61 12.14 -0.63
N ILE A 204 -9.27 13.13 -1.44
CA ILE A 204 -9.63 13.17 -2.86
C ILE A 204 -9.01 11.98 -3.59
N LEU A 205 -7.70 11.75 -3.43
CA LEU A 205 -7.01 10.61 -4.05
C LEU A 205 -7.69 9.29 -3.70
N ASN A 206 -7.93 9.06 -2.42
CA ASN A 206 -8.51 7.81 -1.94
C ASN A 206 -9.92 7.57 -2.50
N ILE A 207 -10.82 8.56 -2.39
CA ILE A 207 -12.20 8.44 -2.88
C ILE A 207 -12.21 8.29 -4.40
N VAL A 208 -11.50 9.16 -5.12
CA VAL A 208 -11.45 9.14 -6.60
C VAL A 208 -10.92 7.79 -7.07
N MET A 209 -9.84 7.28 -6.46
CA MET A 209 -9.24 6.03 -6.90
C MET A 209 -10.11 4.82 -6.59
N MET A 210 -10.74 4.74 -5.41
CA MET A 210 -11.69 3.66 -5.09
C MET A 210 -12.87 3.65 -6.05
N MET A 211 -13.45 4.82 -6.34
CA MET A 211 -14.57 4.95 -7.28
C MET A 211 -14.14 4.59 -8.71
N LEU A 212 -13.01 5.13 -9.18
CA LEU A 212 -12.50 4.87 -10.52
C LEU A 212 -12.17 3.39 -10.71
N ALA A 213 -11.47 2.78 -9.74
CA ALA A 213 -11.15 1.35 -9.78
C ALA A 213 -12.42 0.48 -9.78
N TYR A 214 -13.44 0.86 -8.99
CA TYR A 214 -14.74 0.18 -9.01
C TYR A 214 -15.44 0.30 -10.36
N LEU A 215 -15.47 1.48 -10.98
CA LEU A 215 -16.09 1.71 -12.29
C LEU A 215 -15.35 0.96 -13.42
N ILE A 216 -14.01 0.97 -13.40
CA ILE A 216 -13.19 0.19 -14.33
C ILE A 216 -13.48 -1.30 -14.17
N ALA A 217 -13.47 -1.78 -12.91
CA ALA A 217 -13.77 -3.17 -12.62
C ALA A 217 -15.20 -3.54 -13.06
N LYS A 218 -16.21 -2.68 -12.83
CA LYS A 218 -17.58 -2.90 -13.27
C LYS A 218 -17.69 -3.10 -14.79
N LYS A 219 -16.83 -2.45 -15.57
CA LYS A 219 -16.82 -2.57 -17.03
C LYS A 219 -16.07 -3.80 -17.53
N PHE A 220 -15.00 -4.20 -16.85
CA PHE A 220 -14.06 -5.20 -17.39
C PHE A 220 -14.00 -6.52 -16.61
N VAL A 221 -14.53 -6.60 -15.41
CA VAL A 221 -14.36 -7.75 -14.51
C VAL A 221 -15.64 -8.55 -14.39
N SER A 222 -15.50 -9.86 -14.13
CA SER A 222 -16.57 -10.84 -14.26
C SER A 222 -17.62 -10.83 -13.16
N GLY A 223 -17.35 -10.27 -11.97
CA GLY A 223 -18.30 -10.33 -10.86
C GLY A 223 -18.17 -9.22 -9.83
N ILE A 224 -19.23 -9.02 -9.04
CA ILE A 224 -19.30 -7.98 -8.00
C ILE A 224 -18.23 -8.20 -6.91
N ALA A 225 -17.91 -9.44 -6.57
CA ALA A 225 -16.89 -9.75 -5.57
C ALA A 225 -15.50 -9.28 -6.01
N GLN A 226 -15.18 -9.45 -7.30
CA GLN A 226 -13.92 -8.99 -7.89
C GLN A 226 -13.89 -7.45 -8.00
N GLN A 227 -15.02 -6.82 -8.35
CA GLN A 227 -15.13 -5.36 -8.40
C GLN A 227 -14.86 -4.72 -7.04
N LYS A 228 -15.46 -5.26 -5.97
CA LYS A 228 -15.22 -4.83 -4.59
C LYS A 228 -13.77 -5.00 -4.19
N CYS A 229 -13.17 -6.14 -4.54
CA CYS A 229 -11.77 -6.44 -4.28
C CYS A 229 -10.85 -5.38 -4.92
N ILE A 230 -10.98 -5.13 -6.22
CA ILE A 230 -10.12 -4.20 -6.96
C ILE A 230 -10.23 -2.78 -6.42
N ALA A 231 -11.46 -2.32 -6.10
CA ALA A 231 -11.65 -1.01 -5.51
C ALA A 231 -10.96 -0.86 -4.15
N LEU A 232 -11.07 -1.88 -3.28
CA LEU A 232 -10.43 -1.87 -1.96
C LEU A 232 -8.91 -2.00 -2.06
N GLU A 233 -8.37 -2.82 -2.96
CA GLU A 233 -6.93 -2.91 -3.20
C GLU A 233 -6.33 -1.57 -3.65
N CYS A 234 -7.04 -0.84 -4.53
CA CYS A 234 -6.60 0.47 -4.98
C CYS A 234 -6.80 1.59 -3.94
N GLY A 235 -7.67 1.38 -2.96
CA GLY A 235 -7.93 2.36 -1.88
C GLY A 235 -7.10 2.14 -0.62
N LEU A 236 -6.57 0.94 -0.40
CA LEU A 236 -5.92 0.54 0.85
C LEU A 236 -4.44 0.21 0.60
N GLN A 237 -3.59 1.16 0.84
CA GLN A 237 -2.16 1.07 0.53
C GLN A 237 -1.31 0.63 1.74
N ASN A 238 -0.12 0.09 1.47
CA ASN A 238 0.85 -0.29 2.49
C ASN A 238 1.59 0.94 3.03
N GLY A 239 0.99 1.58 4.04
CA GLY A 239 1.56 2.77 4.67
C GLY A 239 2.93 2.53 5.30
N THR A 240 3.19 1.34 5.87
CA THR A 240 4.51 1.03 6.46
C THR A 240 5.61 1.01 5.41
N LEU A 241 5.34 0.45 4.22
CA LEU A 241 6.27 0.49 3.11
C LEU A 241 6.47 1.92 2.62
N ALA A 242 5.40 2.70 2.50
CA ALA A 242 5.50 4.10 2.09
C ALA A 242 6.34 4.93 3.07
N VAL A 243 6.15 4.76 4.38
CA VAL A 243 7.00 5.40 5.41
C VAL A 243 8.46 4.97 5.23
N PHE A 244 8.73 3.67 5.09
CA PHE A 244 10.09 3.17 4.88
C PHE A 244 10.75 3.80 3.64
N VAL A 245 10.04 3.87 2.51
CA VAL A 245 10.57 4.48 1.28
C VAL A 245 10.82 5.97 1.46
N ALA A 246 9.88 6.70 2.07
CA ALA A 246 10.04 8.13 2.33
C ALA A 246 11.28 8.40 3.19
N THR A 247 11.44 7.68 4.30
CA THR A 247 12.60 7.83 5.22
C THR A 247 13.92 7.30 4.66
N LEU A 248 13.86 6.49 3.60
CA LEU A 248 15.05 6.00 2.90
C LEU A 248 15.62 7.03 1.93
N ILE A 249 14.76 7.89 1.37
CA ILE A 249 15.10 8.83 0.31
C ILE A 249 15.24 10.27 0.84
N PHE A 250 14.43 10.63 1.84
CA PHE A 250 14.31 12.00 2.32
C PHE A 250 14.49 12.07 3.85
N ASP A 251 15.23 13.08 4.31
CA ASP A 251 15.44 13.35 5.72
C ASP A 251 14.31 14.20 6.32
N ASP A 252 13.51 14.88 5.48
CA ASP A 252 12.42 15.74 5.91
C ASP A 252 11.13 14.92 6.12
N ILE A 253 10.53 15.09 7.30
CA ILE A 253 9.28 14.43 7.70
C ILE A 253 8.10 14.82 6.78
N ALA A 254 8.13 15.95 6.13
CA ALA A 254 7.08 16.42 5.23
C ALA A 254 6.75 15.39 4.12
N TYR A 255 7.73 14.58 3.71
CA TYR A 255 7.51 13.49 2.75
C TYR A 255 6.75 12.29 3.32
N VAL A 256 6.70 12.14 4.65
CA VAL A 256 5.94 11.07 5.34
C VAL A 256 4.50 11.49 5.63
N VAL A 257 4.24 12.80 5.73
CA VAL A 257 2.95 13.38 6.09
C VAL A 257 1.77 12.83 5.30
N PRO A 258 1.81 12.76 3.95
CA PRO A 258 0.69 12.22 3.18
C PRO A 258 0.40 10.76 3.52
N THR A 259 1.43 9.96 3.82
CA THR A 259 1.26 8.56 4.24
C THR A 259 0.56 8.46 5.59
N ALA A 260 0.92 9.32 6.55
CA ALA A 260 0.29 9.36 7.86
C ALA A 260 -1.19 9.76 7.78
N ALA A 261 -1.50 10.77 6.97
CA ALA A 261 -2.88 11.19 6.70
C ALA A 261 -3.67 10.08 5.96
N TYR A 262 -3.06 9.45 4.94
CA TYR A 262 -3.69 8.39 4.16
C TYR A 262 -4.09 7.19 5.02
N ALA A 263 -3.24 6.80 5.96
CA ALA A 263 -3.50 5.68 6.84
C ALA A 263 -4.75 5.83 7.71
N LEU A 264 -5.11 7.06 8.10
CA LEU A 264 -6.35 7.32 8.81
C LEU A 264 -7.55 7.33 7.85
N ILE A 265 -7.40 8.04 6.74
CA ILE A 265 -8.48 8.28 5.78
C ILE A 265 -8.90 6.98 5.09
N MET A 266 -7.95 6.14 4.68
CA MET A 266 -8.23 4.92 3.93
C MET A 266 -9.12 3.92 4.69
N TYR A 267 -9.02 3.87 6.03
CA TYR A 267 -9.90 2.99 6.81
C TYR A 267 -11.31 3.56 6.93
N ILE A 268 -11.44 4.86 7.16
CA ILE A 268 -12.75 5.51 7.25
C ILE A 268 -13.49 5.37 5.93
N THR A 269 -12.86 5.73 4.82
CA THR A 269 -13.44 5.63 3.47
C THR A 269 -13.70 4.19 3.07
N GLY A 270 -12.79 3.26 3.40
CA GLY A 270 -12.95 1.83 3.16
C GLY A 270 -14.17 1.25 3.88
N PHE A 271 -14.39 1.57 5.15
CA PHE A 271 -15.59 1.13 5.87
C PHE A 271 -16.88 1.77 5.32
N ILE A 272 -16.85 3.05 4.95
CA ILE A 272 -17.98 3.72 4.29
C ILE A 272 -18.29 3.01 2.96
N PHE A 273 -17.28 2.73 2.15
CA PHE A 273 -17.42 2.02 0.88
C PHE A 273 -18.02 0.62 1.05
N ILE A 274 -17.55 -0.14 2.03
CA ILE A 274 -18.08 -1.46 2.38
C ILE A 274 -19.56 -1.35 2.77
N TYR A 275 -19.92 -0.38 3.61
CA TYR A 275 -21.29 -0.15 4.04
C TYR A 275 -22.23 0.15 2.87
N ILE A 276 -21.81 1.03 1.95
CA ILE A 276 -22.57 1.38 0.74
C ILE A 276 -22.80 0.13 -0.13
N LEU A 277 -21.73 -0.62 -0.41
CA LEU A 277 -21.81 -1.79 -1.29
C LEU A 277 -22.54 -3.00 -0.66
N ARG A 278 -22.60 -3.09 0.65
CA ARG A 278 -23.44 -4.14 1.31
C ARG A 278 -24.93 -3.86 1.19
N LYS A 279 -25.30 -2.58 1.11
CA LYS A 279 -26.71 -2.20 0.93
C LYS A 279 -27.20 -2.33 -0.53
N SER A 280 -26.27 -2.37 -1.49
CA SER A 280 -26.58 -2.44 -2.92
C SER A 280 -26.77 -3.88 -3.44
N ASN A 281 -26.64 -4.87 -2.59
CA ASN A 281 -26.94 -6.28 -2.81
C ASN A 281 -28.11 -6.69 -1.95
#